data_eec58ad55eb8f9e09b8e17cbf7c25163
#
_entry.id   eec58ad55eb8f9e09b8e17cbf7c25163
#
_cell.length_a   1.000
_cell.length_b   1.000
_cell.length_c   1.000
_cell.angle_alpha   90.00
_cell.angle_beta   90.00
_cell.angle_gamma   90.00
#
_symmetry.space_group_name_H-M   'P 1'
#
loop_
_entity.id
_entity.type
_entity.pdbx_description
1 polymer ?
#
loop_
_entity_poly.entity_id
_entity_poly.type
_entity_poly.pdbx_seq_one_letter_code
_entity_poly.pdbx_strand_id
1 'polypeptide(L)'
;MQNIIAKVIEREGGDKLTKDPSDPGGTTKYGISQRANPDVDVENLTLQQAIDIYKEKYWHPSRAVDFPKHLMDMYFDMCVNFGQFKAVKIVQEAVNHKSKNTLKVDGRIGPKTLAAVQNLELNRLKSFRVTHYAKICMANKKLMKYYYGWFRRTMHI
;
A
#
# COMPACT_ATOMS: atom_id res chain seq x y z
N MET A 1 -12.42 -7.51 4.66
CA MET A 1 -11.10 -7.34 5.29
C MET A 1 -10.15 -8.47 4.91
N GLN A 2 -10.32 -9.68 5.41
CA GLN A 2 -9.37 -10.80 5.15
C GLN A 2 -9.04 -11.01 3.66
N ASN A 3 -10.04 -10.97 2.78
CA ASN A 3 -9.83 -11.11 1.33
C ASN A 3 -8.93 -9.98 0.76
N ILE A 4 -9.06 -8.74 1.24
CA ILE A 4 -8.22 -7.62 0.78
C ILE A 4 -6.77 -7.81 1.27
N ILE A 5 -6.59 -8.21 2.53
CA ILE A 5 -5.27 -8.49 3.10
C ILE A 5 -4.60 -9.64 2.33
N ALA A 6 -5.31 -10.75 2.09
CA ALA A 6 -4.78 -11.89 1.34
C ALA A 6 -4.33 -11.51 -0.08
N LYS A 7 -5.11 -10.70 -0.79
CA LYS A 7 -4.73 -10.18 -2.11
C LYS A 7 -3.45 -9.33 -2.06
N VAL A 8 -3.28 -8.50 -1.01
CA VAL A 8 -2.06 -7.70 -0.85
C VAL A 8 -0.86 -8.62 -0.56
N ILE A 9 -1.02 -9.61 0.31
CA ILE A 9 0.02 -10.61 0.61
C ILE A 9 0.45 -11.34 -0.67
N GLU A 10 -0.50 -11.73 -1.52
CA GLU A 10 -0.20 -12.37 -2.82
C GLU A 10 0.63 -11.45 -3.72
N ARG A 11 0.29 -10.15 -3.78
CA ARG A 11 1.06 -9.13 -4.53
C ARG A 11 2.45 -8.87 -3.97
N GLU A 12 2.67 -9.11 -2.68
CA GLU A 12 3.99 -9.00 -2.02
C GLU A 12 4.88 -10.24 -2.16
N GLY A 13 4.43 -11.24 -2.92
CA GLY A 13 5.22 -12.45 -3.22
C GLY A 13 4.58 -13.75 -2.74
N GLY A 14 3.43 -13.69 -2.07
CA GLY A 14 2.69 -14.86 -1.59
C GLY A 14 3.51 -15.72 -0.64
N ASP A 15 3.36 -17.03 -0.75
CA ASP A 15 4.01 -18.04 0.11
C ASP A 15 5.50 -18.30 -0.24
N LYS A 16 6.04 -17.59 -1.24
CA LYS A 16 7.43 -17.75 -1.64
C LYS A 16 8.37 -17.42 -0.51
N LEU A 17 9.11 -18.43 -0.04
CA LEU A 17 10.19 -18.26 0.92
C LEU A 17 11.45 -17.79 0.19
N THR A 18 11.98 -16.63 0.61
CA THR A 18 13.25 -16.10 0.12
C THR A 18 14.28 -16.10 1.25
N LYS A 19 15.43 -16.74 1.01
CA LYS A 19 16.57 -16.73 1.92
C LYS A 19 17.76 -16.19 1.13
N ASP A 20 17.95 -14.89 1.16
CA ASP A 20 19.12 -14.24 0.53
C ASP A 20 20.03 -13.72 1.65
N PRO A 21 21.22 -14.34 1.83
CA PRO A 21 22.18 -13.86 2.83
C PRO A 21 22.66 -12.43 2.58
N SER A 22 22.54 -11.94 1.34
CA SER A 22 22.89 -10.56 0.96
C SER A 22 21.73 -9.57 1.18
N ASP A 23 20.51 -10.07 1.40
CA ASP A 23 19.37 -9.24 1.71
C ASP A 23 19.43 -8.79 3.19
N PRO A 24 19.50 -7.49 3.47
CA PRO A 24 19.45 -6.98 4.84
C PRO A 24 18.19 -7.41 5.61
N GLY A 25 17.13 -7.82 4.93
CA GLY A 25 15.88 -8.32 5.52
C GLY A 25 15.98 -9.75 6.05
N GLY A 26 16.95 -10.53 5.59
CA GLY A 26 17.09 -11.97 5.91
C GLY A 26 15.97 -12.80 5.26
N THR A 27 15.53 -13.85 5.99
CA THR A 27 14.41 -14.68 5.53
C THR A 27 13.14 -13.87 5.38
N THR A 28 12.47 -14.00 4.23
CA THR A 28 11.21 -13.31 3.93
C THR A 28 10.18 -14.29 3.38
N LYS A 29 8.94 -14.23 3.89
CA LYS A 29 7.78 -15.00 3.43
C LYS A 29 6.52 -14.16 3.59
N TYR A 30 5.60 -14.24 2.65
CA TYR A 30 4.39 -13.40 2.63
C TYR A 30 4.66 -11.89 2.70
N GLY A 31 5.82 -11.41 2.20
CA GLY A 31 6.24 -10.02 2.34
C GLY A 31 6.70 -9.63 3.76
N ILE A 32 6.77 -10.60 4.69
CA ILE A 32 7.20 -10.40 6.08
C ILE A 32 8.65 -10.84 6.21
N SER A 33 9.56 -9.92 6.56
CA SER A 33 10.97 -10.23 6.76
C SER A 33 11.29 -10.50 8.23
N GLN A 34 12.24 -11.41 8.46
CA GLN A 34 12.72 -11.78 9.80
C GLN A 34 13.26 -10.56 10.56
N ARG A 35 13.97 -9.69 9.87
CA ARG A 35 14.54 -8.47 10.50
C ARG A 35 13.46 -7.54 11.04
N ALA A 36 12.38 -7.36 10.29
CA ALA A 36 11.27 -6.48 10.73
C ALA A 36 10.34 -7.15 11.76
N ASN A 37 10.52 -8.46 11.96
CA ASN A 37 9.70 -9.28 12.86
C ASN A 37 10.59 -10.30 13.59
N PRO A 38 11.49 -9.84 14.49
CA PRO A 38 12.50 -10.71 15.11
C PRO A 38 11.88 -11.84 15.93
N ASP A 39 10.70 -11.64 16.51
CA ASP A 39 10.00 -12.60 17.38
C ASP A 39 9.08 -13.56 16.59
N VAL A 40 9.06 -13.48 15.24
CA VAL A 40 8.23 -14.33 14.39
C VAL A 40 9.10 -15.38 13.73
N ASP A 41 8.70 -16.65 13.74
CA ASP A 41 9.31 -17.69 12.90
C ASP A 41 8.82 -17.52 11.46
N VAL A 42 9.52 -16.69 10.69
CA VAL A 42 9.15 -16.36 9.32
C VAL A 42 9.23 -17.55 8.39
N GLU A 43 10.13 -18.49 8.63
CA GLU A 43 10.29 -19.68 7.79
C GLU A 43 9.05 -20.58 7.83
N ASN A 44 8.50 -20.79 9.02
CA ASN A 44 7.33 -21.64 9.26
C ASN A 44 6.01 -20.85 9.31
N LEU A 45 6.05 -19.57 8.92
CA LEU A 45 4.87 -18.70 8.95
C LEU A 45 3.74 -19.26 8.07
N THR A 46 2.55 -19.37 8.63
CA THR A 46 1.32 -19.73 7.90
C THR A 46 0.66 -18.48 7.29
N LEU A 47 -0.18 -18.69 6.28
CA LEU A 47 -0.97 -17.58 5.69
C LEU A 47 -1.85 -16.89 6.74
N GLN A 48 -2.48 -17.63 7.64
CA GLN A 48 -3.33 -17.04 8.67
C GLN A 48 -2.53 -16.14 9.61
N GLN A 49 -1.37 -16.58 10.07
CA GLN A 49 -0.47 -15.77 10.89
C GLN A 49 0.01 -14.52 10.13
N ALA A 50 0.31 -14.65 8.83
CA ALA A 50 0.65 -13.50 8.00
C ALA A 50 -0.51 -12.49 7.93
N ILE A 51 -1.75 -12.96 7.70
CA ILE A 51 -2.95 -12.12 7.71
C ILE A 51 -3.09 -11.38 9.04
N ASP A 52 -2.88 -12.05 10.17
CA ASP A 52 -2.99 -11.42 11.49
C ASP A 52 -1.91 -10.35 11.70
N ILE A 53 -0.67 -10.58 11.25
CA ILE A 53 0.40 -9.58 11.27
C ILE A 53 0.03 -8.36 10.40
N TYR A 54 -0.46 -8.57 9.17
CA TYR A 54 -0.89 -7.48 8.29
C TYR A 54 -2.07 -6.70 8.86
N LYS A 55 -2.98 -7.39 9.55
CA LYS A 55 -4.12 -6.77 10.22
C LYS A 55 -3.66 -5.78 11.28
N GLU A 56 -2.75 -6.21 12.17
CA GLU A 56 -2.26 -5.38 13.26
C GLU A 56 -1.31 -4.26 12.78
N LYS A 57 -0.36 -4.59 11.89
CA LYS A 57 0.67 -3.63 11.46
C LYS A 57 0.20 -2.63 10.42
N TYR A 58 -0.77 -3.01 9.56
CA TYR A 58 -1.16 -2.19 8.42
C TYR A 58 -2.65 -1.88 8.36
N TRP A 59 -3.53 -2.89 8.54
CA TRP A 59 -4.96 -2.70 8.36
C TRP A 59 -5.57 -1.75 9.38
N HIS A 60 -5.39 -2.04 10.66
CA HIS A 60 -5.93 -1.18 11.72
C HIS A 60 -5.35 0.23 11.69
N PRO A 61 -4.01 0.43 11.62
CA PRO A 61 -3.46 1.77 11.52
C PRO A 61 -3.92 2.53 10.29
N SER A 62 -4.10 1.86 9.13
CA SER A 62 -4.49 2.51 7.88
C SER A 62 -5.89 3.10 7.92
N ARG A 63 -6.77 2.62 8.80
CA ARG A 63 -8.20 2.97 8.79
C ARG A 63 -8.88 2.72 7.44
N ALA A 64 -8.42 1.70 6.69
CA ALA A 64 -8.97 1.40 5.36
C ALA A 64 -10.47 1.09 5.40
N VAL A 65 -10.97 0.57 6.52
CA VAL A 65 -12.40 0.29 6.74
C VAL A 65 -13.29 1.54 6.62
N ASP A 66 -12.73 2.72 6.87
CA ASP A 66 -13.46 4.00 6.81
C ASP A 66 -13.56 4.54 5.36
N PHE A 67 -12.87 3.91 4.42
CA PHE A 67 -12.91 4.29 3.01
C PHE A 67 -14.08 3.62 2.27
N PRO A 68 -14.60 4.24 1.18
CA PRO A 68 -15.56 3.61 0.30
C PRO A 68 -15.06 2.25 -0.23
N LYS A 69 -15.95 1.27 -0.35
CA LYS A 69 -15.58 -0.11 -0.78
C LYS A 69 -14.77 -0.14 -2.08
N HIS A 70 -15.10 0.72 -3.04
CA HIS A 70 -14.41 0.77 -4.35
C HIS A 70 -12.99 1.35 -4.28
N LEU A 71 -12.60 2.03 -3.18
CA LEU A 71 -11.25 2.56 -2.97
C LEU A 71 -10.44 1.73 -1.98
N MET A 72 -11.10 0.90 -1.18
CA MET A 72 -10.51 0.25 0.00
C MET A 72 -9.31 -0.62 -0.36
N ASP A 73 -9.41 -1.47 -1.40
CA ASP A 73 -8.32 -2.35 -1.86
C ASP A 73 -7.12 -1.51 -2.35
N MET A 74 -7.36 -0.54 -3.22
CA MET A 74 -6.32 0.36 -3.73
C MET A 74 -5.65 1.15 -2.60
N TYR A 75 -6.43 1.74 -1.72
CA TYR A 75 -5.89 2.54 -0.61
C TYR A 75 -5.07 1.68 0.35
N PHE A 76 -5.56 0.49 0.73
CA PHE A 76 -4.83 -0.42 1.61
C PHE A 76 -3.52 -0.91 0.98
N ASP A 77 -3.55 -1.30 -0.31
CA ASP A 77 -2.35 -1.67 -1.07
C ASP A 77 -1.31 -0.52 -1.09
N MET A 78 -1.77 0.72 -1.22
CA MET A 78 -0.89 1.90 -1.13
C MET A 78 -0.29 2.06 0.27
N CYS A 79 -1.06 1.81 1.34
CA CYS A 79 -0.56 1.87 2.71
C CYS A 79 0.54 0.85 2.98
N VAL A 80 0.40 -0.37 2.48
CA VAL A 80 1.43 -1.40 2.58
C VAL A 80 2.67 -1.04 1.76
N ASN A 81 2.49 -0.54 0.54
CA ASN A 81 3.58 -0.29 -0.42
C ASN A 81 4.39 0.99 -0.13
N PHE A 82 3.73 2.07 0.31
CA PHE A 82 4.36 3.40 0.52
C PHE A 82 4.41 3.83 1.98
N GLY A 83 3.71 3.13 2.88
CA GLY A 83 3.35 3.62 4.20
C GLY A 83 2.13 4.54 4.18
N GLN A 84 1.37 4.54 5.26
CA GLN A 84 0.09 5.26 5.40
C GLN A 84 0.21 6.76 5.11
N PHE A 85 1.23 7.42 5.65
CA PHE A 85 1.44 8.86 5.48
C PHE A 85 1.49 9.27 4.00
N LYS A 86 2.24 8.54 3.20
CA LYS A 86 2.38 8.80 1.77
C LYS A 86 1.10 8.44 1.01
N ALA A 87 0.47 7.31 1.34
CA ALA A 87 -0.78 6.89 0.74
C ALA A 87 -1.88 7.95 0.95
N VAL A 88 -2.00 8.50 2.16
CA VAL A 88 -2.97 9.55 2.47
C VAL A 88 -2.68 10.84 1.70
N LYS A 89 -1.41 11.25 1.56
CA LYS A 89 -1.07 12.42 0.73
C LYS A 89 -1.52 12.25 -0.72
N ILE A 90 -1.28 11.09 -1.32
CA ILE A 90 -1.72 10.80 -2.69
C ILE A 90 -3.25 10.88 -2.80
N VAL A 91 -3.98 10.36 -1.82
CA VAL A 91 -5.44 10.47 -1.75
C VAL A 91 -5.88 11.94 -1.66
N GLN A 92 -5.28 12.73 -0.77
CA GLN A 92 -5.60 14.14 -0.60
C GLN A 92 -5.31 14.96 -1.87
N GLU A 93 -4.21 14.69 -2.56
CA GLU A 93 -3.88 15.28 -3.85
C GLU A 93 -4.93 14.92 -4.92
N ALA A 94 -5.35 13.64 -4.99
CA ALA A 94 -6.36 13.18 -5.93
C ALA A 94 -7.73 13.83 -5.70
N VAL A 95 -8.13 13.99 -4.42
CA VAL A 95 -9.35 14.71 -4.04
C VAL A 95 -9.27 16.18 -4.45
N ASN A 96 -8.17 16.86 -4.10
CA ASN A 96 -7.99 18.28 -4.38
C ASN A 96 -7.99 18.60 -5.87
N HIS A 97 -7.50 17.71 -6.70
CA HIS A 97 -7.54 17.89 -8.16
C HIS A 97 -8.98 17.97 -8.70
N LYS A 98 -9.94 17.29 -8.05
CA LYS A 98 -11.37 17.35 -8.41
C LYS A 98 -12.06 18.57 -7.79
N SER A 99 -11.73 18.88 -6.53
CA SER A 99 -12.49 19.78 -5.65
C SER A 99 -11.81 21.13 -5.40
N LYS A 100 -10.86 21.55 -6.23
CA LYS A 100 -10.12 22.83 -6.15
C LYS A 100 -9.55 23.12 -4.74
N ASN A 101 -8.67 22.22 -4.25
CA ASN A 101 -7.86 22.45 -3.04
C ASN A 101 -8.63 22.57 -1.72
N THR A 102 -9.59 21.70 -1.47
CA THR A 102 -10.41 21.73 -0.23
C THR A 102 -9.71 21.09 0.97
N LEU A 103 -8.69 20.24 0.75
CA LEU A 103 -7.96 19.55 1.80
C LEU A 103 -6.53 20.08 1.93
N LYS A 104 -6.04 20.19 3.18
CA LYS A 104 -4.62 20.29 3.44
C LYS A 104 -3.97 18.92 3.14
N VAL A 105 -2.91 18.91 2.31
CA VAL A 105 -2.15 17.69 1.98
C VAL A 105 -1.13 17.44 3.08
N ASP A 106 -1.61 16.93 4.21
CA ASP A 106 -0.81 16.73 5.43
C ASP A 106 -0.53 15.25 5.76
N GLY A 107 -1.09 14.32 4.98
CA GLY A 107 -0.91 12.88 5.19
C GLY A 107 -1.68 12.33 6.40
N ARG A 108 -2.68 13.06 6.91
CA ARG A 108 -3.48 12.65 8.06
C ARG A 108 -4.92 12.38 7.65
N ILE A 109 -5.48 11.28 8.18
CA ILE A 109 -6.89 10.95 7.99
C ILE A 109 -7.70 11.64 9.08
N GLY A 110 -8.44 12.65 8.68
CA GLY A 110 -9.42 13.33 9.53
C GLY A 110 -10.83 13.28 8.93
N PRO A 111 -11.83 13.80 9.64
CA PRO A 111 -13.21 13.83 9.16
C PRO A 111 -13.37 14.48 7.78
N LYS A 112 -12.62 15.56 7.51
CA LYS A 112 -12.64 16.24 6.20
C LYS A 112 -12.13 15.34 5.08
N THR A 113 -11.03 14.59 5.31
CA THR A 113 -10.49 13.65 4.33
C THR A 113 -11.49 12.52 4.07
N LEU A 114 -12.08 11.93 5.12
CA LEU A 114 -13.05 10.84 5.00
C LEU A 114 -14.35 11.27 4.29
N ALA A 115 -14.82 12.48 4.54
CA ALA A 115 -15.96 13.04 3.81
C ALA A 115 -15.65 13.24 2.31
N ALA A 116 -14.46 13.75 2.01
CA ALA A 116 -14.08 14.07 0.64
C ALA A 116 -13.81 12.83 -0.24
N VAL A 117 -13.29 11.74 0.32
CA VAL A 117 -13.03 10.50 -0.44
C VAL A 117 -14.31 9.78 -0.86
N GLN A 118 -15.48 10.10 -0.29
CA GLN A 118 -16.75 9.47 -0.68
C GLN A 118 -17.05 9.67 -2.18
N ASN A 119 -16.59 10.77 -2.77
CA ASN A 119 -16.82 11.12 -4.18
C ASN A 119 -15.56 10.94 -5.05
N LEU A 120 -14.50 10.30 -4.52
CA LEU A 120 -13.27 10.06 -5.28
C LEU A 120 -13.42 8.83 -6.17
N GLU A 121 -13.19 8.98 -7.47
CA GLU A 121 -13.21 7.89 -8.42
C GLU A 121 -11.94 7.03 -8.30
N LEU A 122 -12.09 5.70 -8.42
CA LEU A 122 -10.97 4.77 -8.40
C LEU A 122 -9.93 5.09 -9.50
N ASN A 123 -10.37 5.39 -10.71
CA ASN A 123 -9.47 5.71 -11.81
C ASN A 123 -8.67 7.00 -11.57
N ARG A 124 -9.26 7.96 -10.86
CA ARG A 124 -8.52 9.16 -10.43
C ARG A 124 -7.44 8.80 -9.41
N LEU A 125 -7.76 7.97 -8.41
CA LEU A 125 -6.77 7.51 -7.44
C LEU A 125 -5.66 6.70 -8.12
N LYS A 126 -5.99 5.82 -9.08
CA LYS A 126 -5.01 5.10 -9.90
C LYS A 126 -4.07 6.05 -10.64
N SER A 127 -4.60 7.10 -11.28
CA SER A 127 -3.77 8.06 -12.02
C SER A 127 -2.79 8.81 -11.12
N PHE A 128 -3.21 9.18 -9.90
CA PHE A 128 -2.32 9.82 -8.93
C PHE A 128 -1.26 8.87 -8.38
N ARG A 129 -1.59 7.59 -8.17
CA ARG A 129 -0.61 6.56 -7.82
C ARG A 129 0.44 6.38 -8.91
N VAL A 130 0.03 6.31 -10.18
CA VAL A 130 0.96 6.21 -11.32
C VAL A 130 1.84 7.45 -11.41
N THR A 131 1.28 8.64 -11.24
CA THR A 131 2.03 9.90 -11.20
C THR A 131 3.08 9.90 -10.07
N HIS A 132 2.73 9.33 -8.90
CA HIS A 132 3.70 9.18 -7.81
C HIS A 132 4.89 8.31 -8.21
N TYR A 133 4.66 7.16 -8.86
CA TYR A 133 5.74 6.32 -9.37
C TYR A 133 6.59 7.02 -10.44
N ALA A 134 5.95 7.78 -11.33
CA ALA A 134 6.69 8.57 -12.32
C ALA A 134 7.62 9.59 -11.63
N LYS A 135 7.15 10.31 -10.61
CA LYS A 135 7.98 11.24 -9.81
C LYS A 135 9.18 10.54 -9.15
N ILE A 136 8.98 9.32 -8.61
CA ILE A 136 10.07 8.52 -8.03
C ILE A 136 11.11 8.17 -9.10
N CYS A 137 10.69 7.74 -10.29
CA CYS A 137 11.59 7.41 -11.40
C CYS A 137 12.33 8.64 -11.95
N MET A 138 11.67 9.79 -11.98
CA MET A 138 12.31 11.06 -12.40
C MET A 138 13.40 11.48 -11.40
N ALA A 139 13.16 11.30 -10.10
CA ALA A 139 14.13 11.59 -9.05
C ALA A 139 15.30 10.58 -9.04
N ASN A 140 15.06 9.33 -9.42
CA ASN A 140 16.06 8.28 -9.49
C ASN A 140 15.82 7.38 -10.72
N LYS A 141 16.52 7.68 -11.82
CA LYS A 141 16.39 6.94 -13.09
C LYS A 141 16.69 5.45 -12.99
N LYS A 142 17.48 4.99 -11.99
CA LYS A 142 17.76 3.57 -11.77
C LYS A 142 16.49 2.77 -11.42
N LEU A 143 15.46 3.43 -10.92
CA LEU A 143 14.19 2.82 -10.55
C LEU A 143 13.23 2.64 -11.74
N MET A 144 13.55 3.19 -12.91
CA MET A 144 12.71 3.07 -14.12
C MET A 144 12.43 1.61 -14.50
N LYS A 145 13.39 0.71 -14.23
CA LYS A 145 13.22 -0.74 -14.48
C LYS A 145 12.03 -1.37 -13.74
N TYR A 146 11.57 -0.75 -12.65
CA TYR A 146 10.43 -1.24 -11.86
C TYR A 146 9.10 -0.59 -12.27
N TYR A 147 9.13 0.51 -13.05
CA TYR A 147 7.97 1.32 -13.35
C TYR A 147 6.82 0.53 -13.99
N TYR A 148 7.14 -0.35 -14.96
CA TYR A 148 6.14 -1.18 -15.62
C TYR A 148 5.42 -2.13 -14.64
N GLY A 149 6.17 -2.75 -13.71
CA GLY A 149 5.59 -3.61 -12.69
C GLY A 149 4.65 -2.83 -11.74
N TRP A 150 5.06 -1.64 -11.33
CA TRP A 150 4.25 -0.75 -10.49
C TRP A 150 2.98 -0.26 -11.19
N PHE A 151 3.10 0.08 -12.47
CA PHE A 151 1.97 0.44 -13.32
C PHE A 151 0.98 -0.73 -13.44
N ARG A 152 1.46 -1.93 -13.81
CA ARG A 152 0.63 -3.13 -13.88
C ARG A 152 -0.09 -3.41 -12.57
N ARG A 153 0.62 -3.40 -11.44
CA ARG A 153 0.01 -3.57 -10.12
C ARG A 153 -1.14 -2.60 -9.91
N THR A 154 -0.94 -1.33 -10.24
CA THR A 154 -1.97 -0.30 -10.10
C THR A 154 -3.21 -0.58 -10.95
N MET A 155 -3.02 -1.04 -12.19
CA MET A 155 -4.14 -1.29 -13.11
C MET A 155 -4.95 -2.53 -12.72
N HIS A 156 -4.34 -3.54 -12.08
CA HIS A 156 -5.01 -4.80 -11.71
C HIS A 156 -5.70 -4.76 -10.32
N ILE A 157 -5.67 -3.65 -9.61
CA ILE A 157 -6.47 -3.39 -8.41
C ILE A 157 -7.72 -2.63 -8.81
#